data_15cd81234da340861715ba3e93c6bd31
#
_entry.id   15cd81234da340861715ba3e93c6bd31
#
_cell.length_a   1.000
_cell.length_b   1.000
_cell.length_c   1.000
_cell.angle_alpha   90.00
_cell.angle_beta   90.00
_cell.angle_gamma   90.00
#
_symmetry.space_group_name_H-M   'P 1'
#
loop_
_entity.id
_entity.type
_entity.pdbx_description
1 polymer ?
#
loop_
_entity_poly.entity_id
_entity_poly.type
_entity_poly.pdbx_seq_one_letter_code
_entity_poly.pdbx_strand_id
1 'polypeptide(L)'
;MSRASWFDRTRAAALGPALALLGPALALLGPALALLGCAGGGGATPGDGGDGSSGAATTASGDATAGVTDDGSETLGTDGGDDPLPPPSCDSPEVACGQLCADLQVDPDNCGGCGISCVLPHAIAGCGAGECALDGCELGWADCDDAIATGCETSVACNDGSSCATSCGTSGVMSCADVCAPQCVAPAELCNAVDDDCDGVCDQGPLPGCRVGVQRAIGGIGHFYTANPAEVAAAGLTLEIADFFFVYPDGVDGLLPLFRCIKPGTGGRRFLTSSIDCEGTAAPELTLGFVSPDNRCGAVELYRLYAPGGDDHFYTTSAAERDNAIAMYGYQDQGVVGFVFTGP
;
A
#
# COMPACT_ATOMS: atom_id res chain seq x y z
N MET A 1 -37.42 -41.80 -32.81
CA MET A 1 -36.14 -41.69 -32.08
C MET A 1 -36.23 -40.47 -31.18
N SER A 2 -36.33 -40.72 -29.91
CA SER A 2 -36.81 -39.83 -28.86
C SER A 2 -35.83 -38.71 -28.55
N ARG A 3 -36.29 -37.45 -28.57
CA ARG A 3 -35.56 -36.30 -28.06
C ARG A 3 -35.69 -36.30 -26.54
N ALA A 4 -34.57 -36.54 -25.84
CA ALA A 4 -34.52 -36.40 -24.39
C ALA A 4 -34.51 -34.90 -24.05
N SER A 5 -35.53 -34.46 -23.32
CA SER A 5 -35.63 -33.14 -22.75
C SER A 5 -34.71 -33.01 -21.52
N TRP A 6 -33.97 -31.96 -21.45
CA TRP A 6 -32.93 -31.69 -20.43
C TRP A 6 -33.46 -30.93 -19.20
N PHE A 7 -34.76 -30.94 -18.95
CA PHE A 7 -35.37 -30.35 -17.76
C PHE A 7 -36.22 -31.38 -17.04
N ASP A 8 -35.62 -32.19 -16.21
CA ASP A 8 -36.30 -32.73 -15.02
C ASP A 8 -35.36 -33.43 -14.06
N ARG A 9 -34.92 -32.70 -13.05
CA ARG A 9 -34.59 -33.23 -11.73
C ARG A 9 -34.87 -32.21 -10.65
N THR A 10 -36.14 -31.94 -10.43
CA THR A 10 -36.60 -31.38 -9.17
C THR A 10 -36.47 -32.41 -8.06
N ARG A 11 -35.55 -32.19 -7.13
CA ARG A 11 -35.64 -32.81 -5.80
C ARG A 11 -36.47 -31.87 -4.92
N ALA A 12 -37.65 -32.34 -4.61
CA ALA A 12 -38.50 -31.78 -3.56
C ALA A 12 -37.81 -31.95 -2.19
N ALA A 13 -37.60 -30.86 -1.50
CA ALA A 13 -37.31 -30.85 -0.07
C ALA A 13 -38.38 -30.02 0.64
N ALA A 14 -38.90 -30.64 1.69
CA ALA A 14 -40.12 -30.35 2.42
C ALA A 14 -40.18 -28.93 3.02
N LEU A 15 -41.40 -28.38 2.97
CA LEU A 15 -41.86 -27.21 3.69
C LEU A 15 -42.02 -27.54 5.18
N GLY A 16 -41.37 -26.76 6.04
CA GLY A 16 -41.72 -26.61 7.45
C GLY A 16 -42.19 -25.16 7.69
N PRO A 17 -43.22 -24.92 8.51
CA PRO A 17 -43.81 -23.61 8.67
C PRO A 17 -43.01 -22.74 9.63
N ALA A 18 -42.60 -21.56 9.22
CA ALA A 18 -42.06 -20.55 10.11
C ALA A 18 -43.13 -19.55 10.52
N LEU A 19 -43.28 -19.45 11.80
CA LEU A 19 -44.17 -18.62 12.59
C LEU A 19 -43.85 -17.13 12.41
N ALA A 20 -44.87 -16.36 12.10
CA ALA A 20 -44.79 -14.90 12.07
C ALA A 20 -44.79 -14.34 13.50
N LEU A 21 -43.85 -13.49 13.81
CA LEU A 21 -43.93 -12.58 14.96
C LEU A 21 -43.74 -11.15 14.46
N LEU A 22 -44.86 -10.43 14.51
CA LEU A 22 -44.98 -8.97 14.42
C LEU A 22 -44.40 -8.34 15.70
N GLY A 23 -43.56 -7.34 15.57
CA GLY A 23 -43.18 -6.43 16.63
C GLY A 23 -42.95 -5.02 16.08
N PRO A 24 -43.33 -3.97 16.83
CA PRO A 24 -43.70 -2.69 16.24
C PRO A 24 -42.54 -1.72 16.04
N ALA A 25 -42.76 -0.83 15.09
CA ALA A 25 -41.97 0.36 14.79
C ALA A 25 -41.89 1.32 15.99
N LEU A 26 -40.69 1.79 16.28
CA LEU A 26 -40.50 2.98 17.11
C LEU A 26 -39.70 4.02 16.31
N ALA A 27 -40.45 5.03 15.89
CA ALA A 27 -39.89 6.25 15.35
C ALA A 27 -39.33 7.10 16.48
N LEU A 28 -38.09 7.53 16.38
CA LEU A 28 -37.58 8.65 17.14
C LEU A 28 -36.92 9.68 16.24
N LEU A 29 -37.53 10.85 16.27
CA LEU A 29 -37.17 12.12 15.70
C LEU A 29 -35.77 12.56 16.13
N GLY A 30 -35.08 13.20 15.19
CA GLY A 30 -33.83 13.90 15.39
C GLY A 30 -33.90 15.16 16.24
N PRO A 31 -32.84 15.87 16.38
CA PRO A 31 -32.88 17.26 15.98
C PRO A 31 -31.71 17.69 15.07
N ALA A 32 -32.08 18.53 14.13
CA ALA A 32 -31.18 19.39 13.37
C ALA A 32 -30.46 20.36 14.29
N LEU A 33 -29.17 20.54 14.10
CA LEU A 33 -28.48 21.68 14.68
C LEU A 33 -27.76 22.47 13.60
N ALA A 34 -28.00 23.75 13.68
CA ALA A 34 -27.82 24.79 12.72
C ALA A 34 -26.35 25.12 12.43
N LEU A 35 -26.18 25.66 11.23
CA LEU A 35 -25.13 26.50 10.70
C LEU A 35 -24.68 27.61 11.67
N LEU A 36 -23.38 27.77 11.81
CA LEU A 36 -22.80 29.11 12.03
C LEU A 36 -21.59 29.27 11.11
N GLY A 37 -21.76 30.14 10.14
CA GLY A 37 -20.70 30.60 9.31
C GLY A 37 -19.85 31.65 10.04
N CYS A 38 -18.56 31.69 9.71
CA CYS A 38 -17.74 32.90 9.86
C CYS A 38 -17.03 33.12 8.54
N ALA A 39 -17.49 34.16 7.85
CA ALA A 39 -16.82 34.82 6.76
C ALA A 39 -15.91 35.92 7.32
N GLY A 40 -14.77 36.10 6.67
CA GLY A 40 -13.84 37.23 6.78
C GLY A 40 -12.51 36.77 6.20
N GLY A 41 -12.03 37.21 5.10
CA GLY A 41 -12.05 38.48 4.44
C GLY A 41 -10.67 39.11 4.53
N GLY A 42 -9.99 39.33 3.34
CA GLY A 42 -8.76 40.11 3.19
C GLY A 42 -7.55 39.21 2.82
N GLY A 43 -7.07 39.18 1.66
CA GLY A 43 -6.76 40.08 0.59
C GLY A 43 -5.50 40.87 0.81
N ALA A 44 -4.33 40.43 0.27
CA ALA A 44 -3.28 41.30 -0.23
C ALA A 44 -2.18 40.47 -0.93
N THR A 45 -1.95 40.82 -2.14
CA THR A 45 -0.86 40.47 -3.04
C THR A 45 0.33 41.43 -2.87
N PRO A 46 1.35 41.41 -3.74
CA PRO A 46 2.67 40.92 -3.43
C PRO A 46 3.69 42.07 -3.37
N GLY A 47 4.81 41.82 -2.77
CA GLY A 47 5.94 42.76 -2.74
C GLY A 47 7.24 42.05 -3.03
N ASP A 48 7.71 42.33 -4.17
CA ASP A 48 8.99 42.19 -4.83
C ASP A 48 10.13 42.76 -4.00
N GLY A 49 11.34 42.22 -4.15
CA GLY A 49 12.56 42.97 -4.06
C GLY A 49 13.58 42.64 -2.99
N GLY A 50 14.72 42.14 -3.41
CA GLY A 50 15.97 42.73 -2.98
C GLY A 50 16.98 41.88 -2.24
N ASP A 51 17.88 41.38 -3.03
CA ASP A 51 19.35 41.39 -2.89
C ASP A 51 20.02 41.41 -1.50
N GLY A 52 20.96 40.52 -1.35
CA GLY A 52 22.34 40.84 -1.10
C GLY A 52 22.87 40.69 0.31
N SER A 53 23.84 39.92 0.36
CA SER A 53 25.13 40.18 1.00
C SER A 53 25.64 39.10 1.95
N SER A 54 26.66 38.49 1.47
CA SER A 54 27.78 37.83 2.17
C SER A 54 28.21 38.56 3.46
N GLY A 55 28.36 37.81 4.54
CA GLY A 55 28.96 38.25 5.79
C GLY A 55 29.93 37.22 6.33
N ALA A 56 31.17 37.58 6.23
CA ALA A 56 32.35 36.83 6.55
C ALA A 56 32.45 36.42 8.04
N ALA A 57 33.15 35.33 8.26
CA ALA A 57 33.69 34.87 9.51
C ALA A 57 34.58 35.95 10.18
N THR A 58 34.39 36.17 11.45
CA THR A 58 35.40 36.81 12.31
C THR A 58 35.77 35.91 13.45
N THR A 59 36.97 35.38 13.35
CA THR A 59 37.75 34.83 14.43
C THR A 59 38.09 35.94 15.45
N ALA A 60 37.70 35.78 16.69
CA ALA A 60 38.16 36.59 17.77
C ALA A 60 39.17 35.79 18.66
N SER A 61 40.45 36.02 18.44
CA SER A 61 41.49 35.72 19.38
C SER A 61 41.45 36.76 20.48
N GLY A 62 41.18 36.36 21.68
CA GLY A 62 41.34 37.21 22.88
C GLY A 62 42.61 36.83 23.62
N ASP A 63 43.61 37.60 23.39
CA ASP A 63 44.87 37.58 24.17
C ASP A 63 44.61 38.40 25.46
N ALA A 64 44.78 37.78 26.61
CA ALA A 64 44.81 38.46 27.91
C ALA A 64 46.14 38.19 28.61
N THR A 65 47.08 39.03 28.33
CA THR A 65 48.32 39.15 29.14
C THR A 65 47.99 39.84 30.44
N ALA A 66 48.06 39.15 31.55
CA ALA A 66 48.16 39.75 32.89
C ALA A 66 49.59 39.60 33.39
N GLY A 67 50.24 40.72 33.54
CA GLY A 67 51.57 40.80 34.09
C GLY A 67 51.59 40.43 35.57
N VAL A 68 52.57 39.68 35.99
CA VAL A 68 52.92 39.43 37.37
C VAL A 68 54.30 40.01 37.58
N THR A 69 54.40 40.95 38.52
CA THR A 69 55.63 41.56 39.01
C THR A 69 56.41 40.59 39.86
N ASP A 70 57.67 40.58 39.54
CA ASP A 70 58.78 39.89 40.20
C ASP A 70 59.01 40.41 41.62
N ASP A 71 59.20 39.57 42.58
CA ASP A 71 60.26 39.70 43.58
C ASP A 71 60.34 38.46 44.51
N GLY A 72 61.53 37.87 44.66
CA GLY A 72 61.76 36.86 45.65
C GLY A 72 62.75 35.75 45.23
N SER A 73 64.03 36.14 45.12
CA SER A 73 65.11 35.19 44.99
C SER A 73 65.16 34.30 46.20
N GLU A 74 64.98 32.98 46.02
CA GLU A 74 65.47 31.96 46.90
C GLU A 74 66.16 30.84 46.11
N THR A 75 67.35 30.49 46.60
CA THR A 75 68.32 29.61 46.03
C THR A 75 67.86 28.20 45.80
N LEU A 76 68.17 27.72 44.61
CA LEU A 76 68.00 26.37 44.12
C LEU A 76 68.84 25.37 44.91
N GLY A 77 68.17 24.47 45.58
CA GLY A 77 68.67 23.16 45.88
C GLY A 77 68.38 22.22 44.69
N THR A 78 69.40 21.87 43.93
CA THR A 78 69.35 20.81 42.94
C THR A 78 69.33 19.46 43.64
N ASP A 79 68.11 18.94 43.84
CA ASP A 79 67.99 17.48 44.03
C ASP A 79 67.10 16.96 42.88
N GLY A 80 67.80 16.46 41.85
CA GLY A 80 67.21 15.71 40.77
C GLY A 80 66.83 14.30 41.30
N GLY A 81 65.58 14.18 41.57
CA GLY A 81 64.94 12.90 41.81
C GLY A 81 63.56 13.01 41.20
N ASP A 82 63.45 12.69 39.90
CA ASP A 82 62.15 12.34 39.27
C ASP A 82 61.69 10.98 39.82
N ASP A 83 61.50 10.91 41.17
CA ASP A 83 60.75 9.79 41.71
C ASP A 83 59.31 9.99 41.34
N PRO A 84 58.73 9.06 40.57
CA PRO A 84 57.32 9.13 40.25
C PRO A 84 56.48 9.19 41.53
N LEU A 85 55.57 10.16 41.61
CA LEU A 85 54.67 10.28 42.75
C LEU A 85 54.07 8.91 43.05
N PRO A 86 53.95 8.49 44.30
CA PRO A 86 53.23 7.26 44.58
C PRO A 86 51.86 7.25 44.07
N PRO A 87 51.37 6.10 43.58
CA PRO A 87 49.98 6.01 43.06
C PRO A 87 48.97 6.44 44.14
N PRO A 88 47.82 7.03 43.78
CA PRO A 88 46.81 7.46 44.74
C PRO A 88 46.27 6.26 45.51
N SER A 89 45.85 6.50 46.73
CA SER A 89 45.04 5.54 47.50
C SER A 89 43.58 5.69 47.06
N CYS A 90 43.06 4.70 46.33
CA CYS A 90 41.68 4.71 45.83
C CYS A 90 40.74 3.98 46.78
N ASP A 91 39.51 4.45 46.92
CA ASP A 91 38.44 3.80 47.67
C ASP A 91 37.85 2.63 46.83
N SER A 92 37.60 1.50 47.48
CA SER A 92 36.94 0.37 46.78
C SER A 92 35.55 0.78 46.28
N PRO A 93 35.19 0.50 45.03
CA PRO A 93 35.79 -0.46 44.08
C PRO A 93 36.85 0.11 43.12
N GLU A 94 37.26 1.37 43.27
CA GLU A 94 38.19 2.03 42.37
C GLU A 94 39.61 1.46 42.44
N VAL A 95 40.34 1.53 41.35
CA VAL A 95 41.74 1.09 41.19
C VAL A 95 42.59 2.26 40.71
N ALA A 96 43.82 2.35 41.18
CA ALA A 96 44.74 3.39 40.75
C ALA A 96 45.19 3.16 39.29
N CYS A 97 44.80 4.07 38.42
CA CYS A 97 45.20 4.13 37.02
C CYS A 97 46.13 5.33 36.81
N GLY A 98 47.42 5.13 37.02
CA GLY A 98 48.40 6.22 37.07
C GLY A 98 48.22 7.09 38.30
N GLN A 99 47.88 8.35 38.11
CA GLN A 99 47.62 9.33 39.18
C GLN A 99 46.15 9.57 39.43
N LEU A 100 45.27 8.78 38.83
CA LEU A 100 43.80 8.86 38.95
C LEU A 100 43.23 7.54 39.47
N CYS A 101 42.10 7.61 40.14
CA CYS A 101 41.31 6.43 40.51
C CYS A 101 40.21 6.22 39.51
N ALA A 102 39.97 4.98 39.06
CA ALA A 102 38.95 4.59 38.12
C ALA A 102 38.24 3.31 38.57
N ASP A 103 36.92 3.27 38.45
CA ASP A 103 36.16 2.03 38.63
C ASP A 103 36.10 1.29 37.28
N LEU A 104 36.93 0.24 37.18
CA LEU A 104 37.08 -0.54 35.96
C LEU A 104 35.81 -1.27 35.52
N GLN A 105 34.77 -1.26 36.35
CA GLN A 105 33.49 -1.93 36.04
C GLN A 105 32.48 -1.02 35.34
N VAL A 106 32.66 0.33 35.47
CA VAL A 106 31.68 1.29 34.98
C VAL A 106 32.28 2.49 34.26
N ASP A 107 33.62 2.70 34.37
CA ASP A 107 34.28 3.83 33.71
C ASP A 107 34.58 3.49 32.22
N PRO A 108 33.94 4.18 31.24
CA PRO A 108 34.17 3.88 29.84
C PRO A 108 35.59 4.17 29.33
N ASP A 109 36.37 5.01 30.03
CA ASP A 109 37.75 5.30 29.66
C ASP A 109 38.75 4.31 30.23
N ASN A 110 38.33 3.48 31.20
CA ASN A 110 39.13 2.47 31.87
C ASN A 110 38.41 1.12 31.99
N CYS A 111 37.61 0.75 30.99
CA CYS A 111 36.71 -0.40 31.06
C CYS A 111 37.46 -1.74 31.06
N GLY A 112 37.34 -2.49 32.16
CA GLY A 112 38.06 -3.77 32.38
C GLY A 112 39.53 -3.63 32.63
N GLY A 113 40.13 -2.44 32.47
CA GLY A 113 41.56 -2.18 32.71
C GLY A 113 41.91 -0.72 32.50
N CYS A 114 42.97 -0.27 33.21
CA CYS A 114 43.44 1.11 33.08
C CYS A 114 43.80 1.46 31.63
N GLY A 115 43.26 2.56 31.12
CA GLY A 115 43.51 3.07 29.77
C GLY A 115 42.81 2.28 28.64
N ILE A 116 41.94 1.34 28.98
CA ILE A 116 41.10 0.66 28.01
C ILE A 116 39.85 1.48 27.84
N SER A 117 39.78 2.31 26.77
CA SER A 117 38.65 3.15 26.45
C SER A 117 37.71 2.44 25.47
N CYS A 118 36.43 2.49 25.78
CA CYS A 118 35.36 2.00 24.91
C CYS A 118 35.09 3.03 23.80
N VAL A 119 35.61 2.76 22.60
CA VAL A 119 35.38 3.60 21.43
C VAL A 119 34.53 2.81 20.41
N LEU A 120 33.28 3.18 20.28
CA LEU A 120 32.33 2.57 19.34
C LEU A 120 31.94 3.57 18.26
N PRO A 121 31.91 3.19 16.99
CA PRO A 121 31.54 4.10 15.90
C PRO A 121 30.13 4.68 16.07
N HIS A 122 30.02 6.00 16.00
CA HIS A 122 28.73 6.75 16.06
C HIS A 122 27.85 6.39 17.26
N ALA A 123 28.45 6.02 18.37
CA ALA A 123 27.75 5.50 19.53
C ALA A 123 28.16 6.22 20.82
N ILE A 124 27.26 6.23 21.78
CA ILE A 124 27.53 6.59 23.16
C ILE A 124 27.95 5.29 23.84
N ALA A 125 29.27 5.17 24.03
CA ALA A 125 29.82 3.98 24.64
C ALA A 125 29.71 4.07 26.15
N GLY A 126 29.33 2.95 26.79
CA GLY A 126 29.33 2.72 28.22
C GLY A 126 30.33 1.63 28.63
N CYS A 127 30.43 1.39 29.94
CA CYS A 127 31.12 0.26 30.50
C CYS A 127 30.23 -0.45 31.51
N GLY A 128 30.01 -1.74 31.28
CA GLY A 128 29.20 -2.58 32.16
C GLY A 128 29.94 -3.83 32.59
N ALA A 129 30.13 -4.02 33.88
CA ALA A 129 30.85 -5.16 34.46
C ALA A 129 32.27 -5.38 33.86
N GLY A 130 32.95 -4.28 33.48
CA GLY A 130 34.28 -4.34 32.89
C GLY A 130 34.34 -4.73 31.43
N GLU A 131 33.19 -4.70 30.72
CA GLU A 131 33.06 -4.89 29.28
C GLU A 131 32.43 -3.67 28.64
N CYS A 132 32.87 -3.31 27.43
CA CYS A 132 32.27 -2.20 26.69
C CYS A 132 30.81 -2.49 26.37
N ALA A 133 29.96 -1.49 26.56
CA ALA A 133 28.55 -1.53 26.30
C ALA A 133 28.15 -0.40 25.34
N LEU A 134 27.04 -0.60 24.61
CA LEU A 134 26.42 0.42 23.83
C LEU A 134 25.26 1.05 24.65
N ASP A 135 25.43 2.29 25.10
CA ASP A 135 24.42 3.02 25.88
C ASP A 135 23.39 3.74 24.95
N GLY A 136 23.77 3.94 23.69
CA GLY A 136 22.91 4.55 22.69
C GLY A 136 23.67 4.97 21.45
N CYS A 137 22.93 5.47 20.46
CA CYS A 137 23.50 5.99 19.23
C CYS A 137 23.62 7.50 19.23
N GLU A 138 24.63 8.04 18.54
CA GLU A 138 24.70 9.47 18.22
C GLU A 138 23.49 9.88 17.37
N LEU A 139 23.12 11.17 17.43
CA LEU A 139 22.00 11.69 16.66
C LEU A 139 22.20 11.44 15.14
N GLY A 140 21.25 10.80 14.53
CA GLY A 140 21.28 10.45 13.10
C GLY A 140 21.92 9.10 12.79
N TRP A 141 22.17 8.27 13.80
CA TRP A 141 22.69 6.90 13.64
C TRP A 141 21.82 5.88 14.38
N ALA A 142 21.86 4.65 13.91
CA ALA A 142 21.17 3.51 14.52
C ALA A 142 22.08 2.27 14.48
N ASP A 143 21.94 1.45 15.52
CA ASP A 143 22.47 0.08 15.57
C ASP A 143 21.40 -0.84 14.96
N CYS A 144 21.72 -1.44 13.83
CA CYS A 144 20.79 -2.27 13.06
C CYS A 144 21.15 -3.74 13.03
N ASP A 145 22.33 -4.09 13.58
CA ASP A 145 22.77 -5.48 13.66
C ASP A 145 22.85 -6.00 15.10
N ASP A 146 22.53 -5.14 16.09
CA ASP A 146 22.61 -5.40 17.52
C ASP A 146 24.04 -5.86 17.99
N ALA A 147 25.06 -5.54 17.21
CA ALA A 147 26.42 -5.94 17.51
C ALA A 147 27.23 -4.79 18.13
N ILE A 148 27.52 -4.84 19.41
CA ILE A 148 28.26 -3.79 20.13
C ILE A 148 29.56 -3.39 19.41
N ALA A 149 30.24 -4.35 18.78
CA ALA A 149 31.53 -4.13 18.14
C ALA A 149 31.50 -3.21 16.91
N THR A 150 30.36 -3.13 16.24
CA THR A 150 30.11 -2.27 15.07
C THR A 150 29.61 -0.88 15.46
N GLY A 151 29.10 -0.72 16.69
CA GLY A 151 28.54 0.51 17.20
C GLY A 151 27.21 0.83 16.50
N CYS A 152 27.00 2.08 16.07
CA CYS A 152 25.83 2.49 15.31
C CYS A 152 26.23 2.71 13.86
N GLU A 153 26.13 1.68 13.05
CA GLU A 153 26.68 1.62 11.70
C GLU A 153 25.78 2.21 10.62
N THR A 154 24.50 2.39 10.92
CA THR A 154 23.51 2.85 9.94
C THR A 154 23.18 4.33 10.11
N SER A 155 23.43 5.12 9.07
CA SER A 155 23.01 6.52 9.03
C SER A 155 21.50 6.63 8.84
N VAL A 156 20.81 7.23 9.80
CA VAL A 156 19.36 7.43 9.78
C VAL A 156 19.02 8.71 9.01
N ALA A 157 18.95 8.60 7.67
CA ALA A 157 18.55 9.70 6.78
C ALA A 157 17.09 9.55 6.32
N CYS A 158 16.23 8.96 7.14
CA CYS A 158 14.83 8.76 6.78
C CYS A 158 14.01 10.02 7.08
N ASN A 159 13.28 10.52 6.08
CA ASN A 159 12.30 11.61 6.23
C ASN A 159 10.90 11.01 6.33
N ASP A 160 10.44 10.75 7.55
CA ASP A 160 9.10 10.23 7.80
C ASP A 160 8.02 11.14 7.22
N GLY A 161 7.03 10.55 6.56
CA GLY A 161 5.96 11.29 5.90
C GLY A 161 6.33 11.92 4.55
N SER A 162 7.59 11.82 4.09
CA SER A 162 7.95 12.31 2.75
C SER A 162 7.41 11.42 1.64
N SER A 163 7.22 11.99 0.45
CA SER A 163 6.81 11.22 -0.73
C SER A 163 7.94 10.29 -1.19
N CYS A 164 7.57 9.07 -1.55
CA CYS A 164 8.46 8.06 -2.11
C CYS A 164 7.80 7.36 -3.30
N ALA A 165 8.58 6.68 -4.13
CA ALA A 165 8.05 5.83 -5.19
C ALA A 165 7.89 4.40 -4.68
N THR A 166 6.71 3.83 -4.86
CA THR A 166 6.42 2.43 -4.53
C THR A 166 7.03 1.47 -5.55
N SER A 167 6.94 0.18 -5.30
CA SER A 167 7.44 -0.88 -6.20
C SER A 167 6.71 -0.94 -7.55
N CYS A 168 5.46 -0.51 -7.62
CA CYS A 168 4.65 -0.43 -8.85
C CYS A 168 4.69 0.95 -9.51
N GLY A 169 5.42 1.92 -8.94
CA GLY A 169 5.61 3.25 -9.51
C GLY A 169 4.59 4.30 -9.08
N THR A 170 3.66 3.95 -8.18
CA THR A 170 2.74 4.92 -7.56
C THR A 170 3.47 5.76 -6.50
N SER A 171 2.86 6.84 -6.06
CA SER A 171 3.43 7.71 -5.03
C SER A 171 2.95 7.28 -3.65
N GLY A 172 3.88 6.78 -2.83
CA GLY A 172 3.64 6.41 -1.45
C GLY A 172 4.17 7.44 -0.45
N VAL A 173 4.11 7.06 0.81
CA VAL A 173 4.61 7.84 1.95
C VAL A 173 5.69 7.05 2.67
N MET A 174 6.85 7.69 2.89
CA MET A 174 7.95 7.09 3.62
C MET A 174 7.56 6.88 5.08
N SER A 175 7.73 5.67 5.58
CA SER A 175 7.60 5.31 6.99
C SER A 175 8.97 4.98 7.56
N CYS A 176 9.35 5.71 8.60
CA CYS A 176 10.57 5.51 9.37
C CYS A 176 10.28 4.83 10.73
N ALA A 177 9.19 4.09 10.83
CA ALA A 177 8.85 3.35 12.06
C ALA A 177 9.94 2.34 12.43
N ASP A 178 10.58 1.75 11.43
CA ASP A 178 11.81 0.99 11.56
C ASP A 178 12.93 1.78 10.86
N VAL A 179 13.79 2.38 11.65
CA VAL A 179 14.91 3.19 11.15
C VAL A 179 15.94 2.37 10.38
N CYS A 180 16.01 1.07 10.68
CA CYS A 180 16.91 0.12 10.04
C CYS A 180 16.37 -0.43 8.72
N ALA A 181 15.05 -0.33 8.53
CA ALA A 181 14.36 -0.77 7.33
C ALA A 181 13.25 0.22 6.96
N PRO A 182 13.58 1.46 6.55
CA PRO A 182 12.58 2.42 6.14
C PRO A 182 11.80 1.91 4.93
N GLN A 183 10.49 2.08 4.96
CA GLN A 183 9.59 1.54 3.94
C GLN A 183 8.80 2.64 3.26
N CYS A 184 8.64 2.51 1.95
CA CYS A 184 7.66 3.29 1.22
C CYS A 184 6.30 2.62 1.33
N VAL A 185 5.40 3.21 2.11
CA VAL A 185 4.04 2.71 2.29
C VAL A 185 3.20 3.18 1.12
N ALA A 186 2.67 2.23 0.36
CA ALA A 186 1.78 2.51 -0.75
C ALA A 186 0.44 3.08 -0.24
N PRO A 187 -0.25 3.92 -1.04
CA PRO A 187 -1.58 4.42 -0.70
C PRO A 187 -2.62 3.30 -0.74
N ALA A 188 -3.80 3.57 -0.21
CA ALA A 188 -4.94 2.69 -0.43
C ALA A 188 -5.42 2.80 -1.89
N GLU A 189 -6.08 1.73 -2.37
CA GLU A 189 -6.66 1.66 -3.69
C GLU A 189 -7.65 2.80 -3.98
N LEU A 190 -7.55 3.34 -5.20
CA LEU A 190 -8.51 4.28 -5.79
C LEU A 190 -9.17 3.62 -6.99
N CYS A 191 -10.40 4.03 -7.33
CA CYS A 191 -11.10 3.50 -8.51
C CYS A 191 -10.53 4.15 -9.79
N ASN A 192 -9.41 3.63 -10.29
CA ASN A 192 -8.66 4.23 -11.41
C ASN A 192 -8.04 3.20 -12.36
N ALA A 193 -8.28 1.90 -12.15
CA ALA A 193 -7.69 0.77 -12.86
C ALA A 193 -6.14 0.73 -12.76
N VAL A 194 -5.61 1.23 -11.66
CA VAL A 194 -4.18 1.18 -11.29
C VAL A 194 -4.06 0.38 -9.99
N ASP A 195 -3.03 -0.41 -9.87
CA ASP A 195 -2.63 -1.07 -8.63
C ASP A 195 -1.90 -0.03 -7.76
N ASP A 196 -2.67 0.69 -6.91
CA ASP A 196 -2.12 1.78 -6.10
C ASP A 196 -1.32 1.25 -4.91
N ASP A 197 -1.72 0.14 -4.31
CA ASP A 197 -1.08 -0.45 -3.13
C ASP A 197 0.01 -1.49 -3.47
N CYS A 198 0.19 -1.81 -4.75
CA CYS A 198 1.24 -2.69 -5.29
C CYS A 198 1.10 -4.16 -4.87
N ASP A 199 -0.10 -4.66 -4.68
CA ASP A 199 -0.37 -6.07 -4.36
C ASP A 199 -0.64 -6.95 -5.61
N GLY A 200 -0.72 -6.35 -6.80
CA GLY A 200 -0.95 -7.01 -8.09
C GLY A 200 -2.42 -7.08 -8.50
N VAL A 201 -3.32 -6.51 -7.71
CA VAL A 201 -4.76 -6.41 -8.00
C VAL A 201 -5.13 -4.93 -7.96
N CYS A 202 -5.85 -4.42 -8.96
CA CYS A 202 -6.28 -3.03 -8.96
C CYS A 202 -7.67 -2.87 -8.31
N ASP A 203 -7.87 -1.73 -7.64
CA ASP A 203 -9.17 -1.26 -7.15
C ASP A 203 -9.93 -2.30 -6.30
N GLN A 204 -9.24 -3.11 -5.52
CA GLN A 204 -9.88 -4.03 -4.58
C GLN A 204 -10.24 -3.31 -3.28
N GLY A 205 -11.15 -3.92 -2.51
CA GLY A 205 -11.59 -3.39 -1.24
C GLY A 205 -12.93 -2.65 -1.30
N PRO A 206 -13.25 -1.84 -0.31
CA PRO A 206 -14.54 -1.17 -0.22
C PRO A 206 -14.59 0.10 -1.08
N LEU A 207 -14.59 -0.10 -2.41
CA LEU A 207 -14.73 0.98 -3.40
C LEU A 207 -16.14 0.93 -4.04
N PRO A 208 -17.19 1.42 -3.37
CA PRO A 208 -18.57 1.27 -3.82
C PRO A 208 -18.79 1.87 -5.21
N GLY A 209 -19.25 1.03 -6.15
CA GLY A 209 -19.56 1.47 -7.51
C GLY A 209 -18.35 1.58 -8.44
N CYS A 210 -17.17 1.19 -8.00
CA CYS A 210 -16.00 1.12 -8.85
C CYS A 210 -16.17 0.09 -9.95
N ARG A 211 -16.69 -1.07 -9.59
CA ARG A 211 -17.06 -2.12 -10.55
C ARG A 211 -18.51 -2.52 -10.34
N VAL A 212 -19.17 -2.94 -11.42
CA VAL A 212 -20.55 -3.41 -11.41
C VAL A 212 -20.63 -4.85 -11.89
N GLY A 213 -21.44 -5.66 -11.21
CA GLY A 213 -21.65 -7.07 -11.53
C GLY A 213 -22.51 -7.24 -12.78
N VAL A 214 -22.07 -8.10 -13.70
CA VAL A 214 -22.81 -8.50 -14.89
C VAL A 214 -23.55 -9.81 -14.61
N GLN A 215 -24.85 -9.78 -14.85
CA GLN A 215 -25.74 -10.94 -14.70
C GLN A 215 -25.65 -11.83 -15.93
N ARG A 216 -25.57 -13.16 -15.76
CA ARG A 216 -25.78 -14.15 -16.83
C ARG A 216 -27.17 -14.73 -16.69
N ALA A 217 -27.97 -14.61 -17.74
CA ALA A 217 -29.32 -15.14 -17.81
C ALA A 217 -29.57 -15.90 -19.11
N ILE A 218 -30.58 -16.74 -19.15
CA ILE A 218 -30.95 -17.52 -20.33
C ILE A 218 -32.48 -17.48 -20.58
N GLY A 219 -32.88 -17.60 -21.84
CA GLY A 219 -34.28 -17.72 -22.21
C GLY A 219 -34.49 -17.92 -23.70
N GLY A 220 -35.66 -17.53 -24.21
CA GLY A 220 -36.02 -17.70 -25.62
C GLY A 220 -35.10 -16.98 -26.62
N ILE A 221 -34.36 -15.98 -26.16
CA ILE A 221 -33.40 -15.23 -26.96
C ILE A 221 -31.95 -15.72 -26.77
N GLY A 222 -31.72 -16.89 -26.16
CA GLY A 222 -30.41 -17.43 -25.83
C GLY A 222 -29.84 -16.86 -24.53
N HIS A 223 -28.49 -16.91 -24.38
CA HIS A 223 -27.83 -16.27 -23.25
C HIS A 223 -27.91 -14.74 -23.36
N PHE A 224 -27.99 -14.13 -22.18
CA PHE A 224 -28.16 -12.69 -22.05
C PHE A 224 -27.29 -12.17 -20.92
N TYR A 225 -26.58 -11.09 -21.17
CA TYR A 225 -25.64 -10.48 -20.22
C TYR A 225 -26.04 -9.02 -19.99
N THR A 226 -26.12 -8.63 -18.70
CA THR A 226 -26.53 -7.26 -18.36
C THR A 226 -25.93 -6.82 -17.01
N ALA A 227 -25.52 -5.57 -16.93
CA ALA A 227 -25.15 -4.92 -15.68
C ALA A 227 -26.38 -4.41 -14.89
N ASN A 228 -27.59 -4.48 -15.50
CA ASN A 228 -28.83 -4.10 -14.83
C ASN A 228 -29.66 -5.34 -14.50
N PRO A 229 -29.71 -5.80 -13.23
CA PRO A 229 -30.45 -7.00 -12.84
C PRO A 229 -31.95 -6.94 -13.18
N ALA A 230 -32.54 -5.73 -13.23
CA ALA A 230 -33.96 -5.57 -13.55
C ALA A 230 -34.30 -5.96 -15.01
N GLU A 231 -33.34 -5.91 -15.93
CA GLU A 231 -33.57 -6.34 -17.34
C GLU A 231 -33.86 -7.83 -17.44
N VAL A 232 -33.28 -8.68 -16.58
CA VAL A 232 -33.48 -10.13 -16.59
C VAL A 232 -34.96 -10.45 -16.40
N ALA A 233 -35.59 -9.86 -15.38
CA ALA A 233 -37.00 -10.05 -15.10
C ALA A 233 -37.89 -9.37 -16.17
N ALA A 234 -37.54 -8.16 -16.63
CA ALA A 234 -38.27 -7.44 -17.65
C ALA A 234 -38.31 -8.16 -19.02
N ALA A 235 -37.23 -8.89 -19.35
CA ALA A 235 -37.12 -9.68 -20.55
C ALA A 235 -37.71 -11.11 -20.42
N GLY A 236 -38.25 -11.48 -19.25
CA GLY A 236 -38.79 -12.81 -18.98
C GLY A 236 -37.75 -13.91 -19.03
N LEU A 237 -36.50 -13.60 -18.65
CA LEU A 237 -35.38 -14.52 -18.67
C LEU A 237 -35.17 -15.17 -17.28
N THR A 238 -34.52 -16.31 -17.28
CA THR A 238 -34.06 -16.99 -16.05
C THR A 238 -32.65 -16.59 -15.74
N LEU A 239 -32.42 -16.04 -14.53
CA LEU A 239 -31.09 -15.76 -14.04
C LEU A 239 -30.34 -17.09 -13.80
N GLU A 240 -29.17 -17.26 -14.42
CA GLU A 240 -28.29 -18.39 -14.19
C GLU A 240 -27.25 -18.08 -13.12
N ILE A 241 -26.54 -16.96 -13.25
CA ILE A 241 -25.49 -16.53 -12.32
C ILE A 241 -25.63 -15.02 -12.11
N ALA A 242 -25.79 -14.63 -10.84
CA ALA A 242 -25.70 -13.25 -10.42
C ALA A 242 -24.22 -12.85 -10.33
N ASP A 243 -23.92 -11.60 -10.68
CA ASP A 243 -22.56 -11.02 -10.58
C ASP A 243 -21.50 -11.98 -11.14
N PHE A 244 -21.77 -12.47 -12.35
CA PHE A 244 -21.00 -13.50 -13.01
C PHE A 244 -19.55 -13.05 -13.28
N PHE A 245 -19.38 -11.82 -13.69
CA PHE A 245 -18.13 -11.08 -13.75
C PHE A 245 -18.39 -9.61 -13.50
N PHE A 246 -17.33 -8.82 -13.31
CA PHE A 246 -17.43 -7.39 -13.03
C PHE A 246 -16.77 -6.59 -14.14
N VAL A 247 -17.30 -5.38 -14.38
CA VAL A 247 -16.79 -4.39 -15.32
C VAL A 247 -16.79 -3.02 -14.67
N TYR A 248 -15.96 -2.09 -15.14
CA TYR A 248 -16.07 -0.70 -14.74
C TYR A 248 -17.28 -0.08 -15.44
N PRO A 249 -18.14 0.67 -14.72
CA PRO A 249 -19.30 1.33 -15.32
C PRO A 249 -18.91 2.48 -16.24
N ASP A 250 -17.83 3.15 -15.93
CA ASP A 250 -17.28 4.30 -16.65
C ASP A 250 -15.93 3.99 -17.26
N GLY A 251 -15.59 4.71 -18.34
CA GLY A 251 -14.29 4.55 -19.00
C GLY A 251 -13.18 5.16 -18.16
N VAL A 252 -12.16 4.35 -17.85
CA VAL A 252 -10.88 4.75 -17.27
C VAL A 252 -9.81 4.56 -18.33
N ASP A 253 -8.74 5.34 -18.26
CA ASP A 253 -7.61 5.27 -19.20
C ASP A 253 -7.02 3.84 -19.24
N GLY A 254 -6.86 3.32 -20.45
CA GLY A 254 -6.30 1.99 -20.67
C GLY A 254 -7.33 0.86 -20.69
N LEU A 255 -8.59 1.11 -20.35
CA LEU A 255 -9.67 0.12 -20.47
C LEU A 255 -10.33 0.17 -21.87
N LEU A 256 -10.89 -0.95 -22.28
CA LEU A 256 -11.61 -1.12 -23.53
C LEU A 256 -13.13 -1.21 -23.27
N PRO A 257 -13.97 -0.56 -24.10
CA PRO A 257 -15.41 -0.73 -23.97
C PRO A 257 -15.81 -2.17 -24.34
N LEU A 258 -16.75 -2.73 -23.59
CA LEU A 258 -17.44 -3.96 -23.92
C LEU A 258 -18.88 -3.61 -24.31
N PHE A 259 -19.19 -3.81 -25.57
CA PHE A 259 -20.53 -3.51 -26.12
C PHE A 259 -21.41 -4.74 -26.08
N ARG A 260 -22.71 -4.52 -25.84
CA ARG A 260 -23.76 -5.48 -26.12
C ARG A 260 -24.40 -5.12 -27.45
N CYS A 261 -24.40 -6.08 -28.36
CA CYS A 261 -24.93 -5.92 -29.72
C CYS A 261 -26.14 -6.84 -29.95
N ILE A 262 -27.13 -6.36 -30.68
CA ILE A 262 -28.27 -7.18 -31.17
C ILE A 262 -27.86 -7.80 -32.51
N LYS A 263 -28.00 -9.11 -32.64
CA LYS A 263 -27.77 -9.79 -33.91
C LYS A 263 -28.96 -9.62 -34.84
N PRO A 264 -28.81 -9.00 -36.02
CA PRO A 264 -29.96 -8.75 -36.94
C PRO A 264 -30.64 -10.03 -37.38
N GLY A 265 -31.98 -10.00 -37.50
CA GLY A 265 -32.77 -11.13 -38.02
C GLY A 265 -32.91 -12.34 -37.08
N THR A 266 -32.48 -12.26 -35.83
CA THR A 266 -32.45 -13.40 -34.91
C THR A 266 -33.50 -13.38 -33.81
N GLY A 267 -34.46 -12.43 -33.87
CA GLY A 267 -35.47 -12.32 -32.82
C GLY A 267 -34.96 -11.75 -31.50
N GLY A 268 -33.85 -11.00 -31.52
CA GLY A 268 -33.34 -10.29 -30.35
C GLY A 268 -32.19 -11.00 -29.64
N ARG A 269 -31.50 -11.94 -30.29
CA ARG A 269 -30.28 -12.54 -29.76
C ARG A 269 -29.15 -11.52 -29.67
N ARG A 270 -28.31 -11.63 -28.67
CA ARG A 270 -27.29 -10.65 -28.36
C ARG A 270 -25.92 -11.31 -28.27
N PHE A 271 -24.91 -10.51 -28.50
CA PHE A 271 -23.51 -10.88 -28.29
C PHE A 271 -22.71 -9.70 -27.73
N LEU A 272 -21.59 -10.02 -27.10
CA LEU A 272 -20.66 -9.05 -26.55
C LEU A 272 -19.43 -8.95 -27.46
N THR A 273 -18.96 -7.72 -27.64
CA THR A 273 -17.74 -7.43 -28.42
C THR A 273 -17.12 -6.11 -27.99
N SER A 274 -15.83 -5.94 -28.23
CA SER A 274 -15.13 -4.65 -28.08
C SER A 274 -15.23 -3.76 -29.33
N SER A 275 -15.85 -4.27 -30.42
CA SER A 275 -16.00 -3.55 -31.69
C SER A 275 -17.20 -2.62 -31.67
N ILE A 276 -16.97 -1.32 -31.88
CA ILE A 276 -18.00 -0.27 -31.86
C ILE A 276 -19.04 -0.44 -32.98
N ASP A 277 -18.71 -1.12 -34.07
CA ASP A 277 -19.59 -1.42 -35.19
C ASP A 277 -20.28 -2.80 -35.07
N CYS A 278 -20.21 -3.42 -33.88
CA CYS A 278 -20.78 -4.75 -33.65
C CYS A 278 -20.29 -5.78 -34.69
N GLU A 279 -18.99 -5.77 -34.97
CA GLU A 279 -18.34 -6.64 -35.97
C GLU A 279 -18.94 -6.47 -37.38
N GLY A 280 -19.30 -5.25 -37.73
CA GLY A 280 -19.90 -4.90 -39.02
C GLY A 280 -21.40 -5.22 -39.14
N THR A 281 -22.09 -5.60 -38.07
CA THR A 281 -23.47 -6.00 -38.11
C THR A 281 -24.48 -4.88 -37.78
N ALA A 282 -24.18 -4.01 -36.85
CA ALA A 282 -25.06 -2.92 -36.38
C ALA A 282 -24.29 -1.95 -35.47
N ALA A 283 -24.99 -0.90 -35.01
CA ALA A 283 -24.54 -0.12 -33.86
C ALA A 283 -24.81 -0.91 -32.56
N PRO A 284 -24.02 -0.67 -31.50
CA PRO A 284 -24.25 -1.27 -30.17
C PRO A 284 -25.65 -0.94 -29.63
N GLU A 285 -26.26 -1.91 -28.95
CA GLU A 285 -27.47 -1.66 -28.14
C GLU A 285 -27.09 -0.76 -26.94
N LEU A 286 -25.99 -1.07 -26.29
CA LEU A 286 -25.42 -0.28 -25.20
C LEU A 286 -23.93 -0.64 -24.98
N THR A 287 -23.24 0.21 -24.24
CA THR A 287 -21.96 -0.15 -23.58
C THR A 287 -22.31 -0.89 -22.29
N LEU A 288 -21.89 -2.15 -22.18
CA LEU A 288 -22.13 -2.97 -20.98
C LEU A 288 -21.26 -2.51 -19.83
N GLY A 289 -20.07 -2.02 -20.14
CA GLY A 289 -19.06 -1.52 -19.23
C GLY A 289 -17.69 -1.50 -19.90
N PHE A 290 -16.65 -1.38 -19.11
CA PHE A 290 -15.26 -1.34 -19.59
C PHE A 290 -14.45 -2.47 -18.96
N VAL A 291 -13.55 -3.05 -19.74
CA VAL A 291 -12.77 -4.26 -19.42
C VAL A 291 -11.29 -4.00 -19.66
N SER A 292 -10.43 -4.78 -19.05
CA SER A 292 -8.98 -4.69 -19.29
C SER A 292 -8.61 -5.25 -20.67
N PRO A 293 -7.61 -4.69 -21.37
CA PRO A 293 -7.09 -5.23 -22.63
C PRO A 293 -6.26 -6.51 -22.43
N ASP A 294 -5.79 -6.76 -21.22
CA ASP A 294 -4.94 -7.89 -20.84
C ASP A 294 -5.23 -8.35 -19.40
N ASN A 295 -4.44 -9.28 -18.89
CA ASN A 295 -4.61 -9.89 -17.56
C ASN A 295 -4.03 -9.06 -16.41
N ARG A 296 -3.73 -7.78 -16.62
CA ARG A 296 -3.32 -6.89 -15.52
C ARG A 296 -4.42 -6.75 -14.48
N CYS A 297 -4.07 -6.25 -13.31
CA CYS A 297 -5.04 -5.93 -12.26
C CYS A 297 -5.89 -7.12 -11.79
N GLY A 298 -5.38 -8.35 -11.89
CA GLY A 298 -6.13 -9.54 -11.54
C GLY A 298 -7.28 -9.89 -12.49
N ALA A 299 -7.33 -9.24 -13.67
CA ALA A 299 -8.36 -9.54 -14.68
C ALA A 299 -8.15 -10.93 -15.29
N VAL A 300 -9.25 -11.60 -15.61
CA VAL A 300 -9.28 -12.94 -16.18
C VAL A 300 -9.92 -12.93 -17.56
N GLU A 301 -9.56 -13.89 -18.40
CA GLU A 301 -10.09 -14.03 -19.75
C GLU A 301 -11.62 -14.21 -19.76
N LEU A 302 -12.32 -13.46 -20.61
CA LEU A 302 -13.70 -13.69 -20.95
C LEU A 302 -13.76 -14.43 -22.31
N TYR A 303 -13.90 -15.76 -22.25
CA TYR A 303 -14.03 -16.60 -23.42
C TYR A 303 -15.37 -16.39 -24.09
N ARG A 304 -15.38 -16.33 -25.42
CA ARG A 304 -16.56 -16.25 -26.26
C ARG A 304 -16.74 -17.53 -27.06
N LEU A 305 -17.94 -18.08 -27.01
CA LEU A 305 -18.30 -19.27 -27.74
C LEU A 305 -19.61 -19.03 -28.53
N TYR A 306 -19.78 -19.76 -29.60
CA TYR A 306 -20.94 -19.66 -30.48
C TYR A 306 -21.54 -21.04 -30.78
N ALA A 307 -22.85 -21.17 -30.60
CA ALA A 307 -23.63 -22.36 -30.97
C ALA A 307 -24.39 -22.11 -32.27
N PRO A 308 -23.95 -22.61 -33.45
CA PRO A 308 -24.60 -22.39 -34.74
C PRO A 308 -26.04 -22.91 -34.78
N GLY A 309 -26.29 -24.05 -34.14
CA GLY A 309 -27.62 -24.67 -34.13
C GLY A 309 -28.69 -23.89 -33.36
N GLY A 310 -28.26 -23.08 -32.40
CA GLY A 310 -29.14 -22.20 -31.61
C GLY A 310 -28.96 -20.72 -31.90
N ASP A 311 -27.98 -20.37 -32.70
CA ASP A 311 -27.55 -18.99 -32.94
C ASP A 311 -27.32 -18.21 -31.65
N ASP A 312 -26.61 -18.86 -30.71
CA ASP A 312 -26.42 -18.39 -29.36
C ASP A 312 -24.94 -18.13 -29.04
N HIS A 313 -24.67 -16.99 -28.40
CA HIS A 313 -23.36 -16.66 -27.89
C HIS A 313 -23.30 -16.90 -26.38
N PHE A 314 -22.33 -17.70 -26.00
CA PHE A 314 -22.07 -18.04 -24.62
C PHE A 314 -20.73 -17.49 -24.18
N TYR A 315 -20.67 -16.91 -22.98
CA TYR A 315 -19.45 -16.34 -22.41
C TYR A 315 -19.16 -16.98 -21.07
N THR A 316 -17.88 -17.24 -20.81
CA THR A 316 -17.42 -17.79 -19.55
C THR A 316 -16.00 -17.30 -19.20
N THR A 317 -15.73 -17.16 -17.92
CA THR A 317 -14.38 -16.92 -17.38
C THR A 317 -13.65 -18.21 -17.03
N SER A 318 -14.33 -19.38 -17.14
CA SER A 318 -13.79 -20.70 -16.81
C SER A 318 -13.34 -21.43 -18.06
N ALA A 319 -12.05 -21.71 -18.18
CA ALA A 319 -11.52 -22.56 -19.25
C ALA A 319 -12.17 -23.97 -19.26
N ALA A 320 -12.47 -24.53 -18.08
CA ALA A 320 -13.13 -25.82 -17.97
C ALA A 320 -14.59 -25.77 -18.47
N GLU A 321 -15.33 -24.68 -18.21
CA GLU A 321 -16.68 -24.50 -18.73
C GLU A 321 -16.67 -24.30 -20.25
N ARG A 322 -15.68 -23.54 -20.77
CA ARG A 322 -15.43 -23.41 -22.22
C ARG A 322 -15.22 -24.76 -22.88
N ASP A 323 -14.28 -25.54 -22.37
CA ASP A 323 -13.93 -26.84 -22.96
C ASP A 323 -15.10 -27.84 -22.90
N ASN A 324 -15.87 -27.81 -21.82
CA ASN A 324 -17.08 -28.62 -21.70
C ASN A 324 -18.19 -28.15 -22.69
N ALA A 325 -18.37 -26.86 -22.89
CA ALA A 325 -19.32 -26.32 -23.86
C ALA A 325 -18.98 -26.78 -25.29
N ILE A 326 -17.71 -26.78 -25.63
CA ILE A 326 -17.22 -27.27 -26.94
C ILE A 326 -17.47 -28.77 -27.07
N ALA A 327 -17.01 -29.57 -26.11
CA ALA A 327 -17.00 -31.02 -26.21
C ALA A 327 -18.40 -31.64 -26.13
N MET A 328 -19.27 -31.09 -25.28
CA MET A 328 -20.56 -31.72 -24.97
C MET A 328 -21.76 -31.08 -25.69
N TYR A 329 -21.66 -29.77 -26.01
CA TYR A 329 -22.78 -29.02 -26.55
C TYR A 329 -22.53 -28.46 -27.95
N GLY A 330 -21.33 -28.70 -28.51
CA GLY A 330 -20.99 -28.33 -29.89
C GLY A 330 -20.84 -26.83 -30.11
N TYR A 331 -20.49 -26.08 -29.06
CA TYR A 331 -20.11 -24.70 -29.22
C TYR A 331 -18.78 -24.59 -29.98
N GLN A 332 -18.62 -23.53 -30.70
CA GLN A 332 -17.39 -23.15 -31.41
C GLN A 332 -16.67 -22.07 -30.60
N ASP A 333 -15.39 -22.25 -30.35
CA ASP A 333 -14.55 -21.25 -29.69
C ASP A 333 -14.34 -20.06 -30.64
N GLN A 334 -14.59 -18.87 -30.14
CA GLN A 334 -14.37 -17.59 -30.83
C GLN A 334 -13.28 -16.73 -30.14
N GLY A 335 -12.54 -17.34 -29.21
CA GLY A 335 -11.42 -16.70 -28.50
C GLY A 335 -11.85 -15.84 -27.31
N VAL A 336 -10.98 -14.92 -26.93
CA VAL A 336 -11.15 -14.01 -25.79
C VAL A 336 -11.65 -12.66 -26.29
N VAL A 337 -12.74 -12.16 -25.70
CA VAL A 337 -13.33 -10.87 -26.09
C VAL A 337 -12.79 -9.70 -25.27
N GLY A 338 -12.16 -10.00 -24.15
CA GLY A 338 -11.55 -9.04 -23.23
C GLY A 338 -11.20 -9.73 -21.91
N PHE A 339 -10.68 -8.95 -20.96
CA PHE A 339 -10.35 -9.45 -19.63
C PHE A 339 -11.25 -8.74 -18.61
N VAL A 340 -11.93 -9.51 -17.80
CA VAL A 340 -12.96 -9.07 -16.85
C VAL A 340 -12.51 -9.35 -15.41
N PHE A 341 -13.20 -8.76 -14.44
CA PHE A 341 -12.85 -8.91 -13.04
C PHE A 341 -13.78 -9.89 -12.36
N THR A 342 -13.28 -10.57 -11.32
CA THR A 342 -14.05 -11.61 -10.58
C THR A 342 -14.63 -11.08 -9.27
N GLY A 343 -14.38 -9.83 -8.93
CA GLY A 343 -14.89 -9.14 -7.73
C GLY A 343 -15.22 -7.67 -7.99
N PRO A 344 -16.03 -7.08 -7.08
CA PRO A 344 -16.43 -5.68 -7.14
C PRO A 344 -15.27 -4.73 -6.86
#